data_78b6babdbeeaabe2ce6031c40b8c122f
#
_entry.id   78b6babdbeeaabe2ce6031c40b8c122f
#
_cell.length_a   1.000
_cell.length_b   1.000
_cell.length_c   1.000
_cell.angle_alpha   90.00
_cell.angle_beta   90.00
_cell.angle_gamma   90.00
#
_symmetry.space_group_name_H-M   'P 1'
#
loop_
_entity.id
_entity.type
_entity.pdbx_description
1 polymer ?
#
loop_
_entity_poly.entity_id
_entity_poly.type
_entity_poly.pdbx_seq_one_letter_code
_entity_poly.pdbx_strand_id
1 'polypeptide(L)'
;MAHRILLRRFASMTLREAPRSLQSQSSAYFPALNSLCWHGIKPSFHHLASVTVARRFCASPTNEVSFNIQNQADFTERVIKSTKPVLVDFHASWCGPCRMLGPRLEKAVAQQKGKVVMAKVDIDDHTDLALEYKVAAVPTVIAIKDGNVVDQFTGVKCEDDLEVFIKKLI
;
A
#
# COMPACT_ATOMS: atom_id res chain seq x y z
N MET A 1 56.82 -23.53 14.75
CA MET A 1 57.71 -23.20 13.62
C MET A 1 56.85 -22.53 12.53
N ALA A 2 57.31 -21.34 12.17
CA ALA A 2 57.10 -20.60 10.93
C ALA A 2 55.65 -20.10 10.59
N HIS A 3 55.46 -18.89 10.98
CA HIS A 3 54.82 -17.75 10.30
C HIS A 3 54.87 -17.80 8.75
N ARG A 4 53.74 -17.50 8.10
CA ARG A 4 53.75 -16.77 6.84
C ARG A 4 52.58 -15.79 6.77
N ILE A 5 52.91 -14.55 7.03
CA ILE A 5 52.13 -13.34 6.76
C ILE A 5 52.18 -13.13 5.24
N LEU A 6 51.00 -13.02 4.61
CA LEU A 6 50.85 -12.57 3.23
C LEU A 6 50.04 -11.27 3.21
N LEU A 7 50.80 -10.17 3.21
CA LEU A 7 50.31 -8.84 2.80
C LEU A 7 49.89 -8.90 1.32
N ARG A 8 48.66 -8.58 0.99
CA ARG A 8 48.24 -8.20 -0.35
C ARG A 8 47.65 -6.80 -0.35
N ARG A 9 48.49 -5.90 -0.78
CA ARG A 9 48.39 -4.70 -1.60
C ARG A 9 46.96 -4.17 -1.85
N PHE A 10 46.74 -2.99 -1.29
CA PHE A 10 45.73 -2.02 -1.71
C PHE A 10 46.03 -1.53 -3.12
N ALA A 11 45.15 -1.75 -4.06
CA ALA A 11 45.11 -1.08 -5.33
C ALA A 11 44.10 0.07 -5.24
N SER A 12 44.64 1.28 -5.25
CA SER A 12 43.94 2.54 -5.43
C SER A 12 43.29 2.56 -6.81
N MET A 13 41.95 2.64 -6.85
CA MET A 13 41.22 2.97 -8.07
C MET A 13 40.73 4.42 -7.99
N THR A 14 41.31 5.17 -8.88
CA THR A 14 41.07 6.58 -9.17
C THR A 14 39.64 6.91 -9.48
N LEU A 15 39.19 8.02 -8.88
CA LEU A 15 37.96 8.73 -9.27
C LEU A 15 38.03 9.09 -10.76
N ARG A 16 37.03 8.71 -11.53
CA ARG A 16 36.73 9.33 -12.82
C ARG A 16 35.49 10.19 -12.62
N GLU A 17 35.73 11.48 -12.66
CA GLU A 17 34.67 12.49 -12.81
C GLU A 17 34.02 12.34 -14.18
N ALA A 18 32.70 12.36 -14.19
CA ALA A 18 31.88 12.44 -15.41
C ALA A 18 31.48 13.91 -15.68
N PRO A 19 31.46 14.35 -16.93
CA PRO A 19 31.25 15.75 -17.28
C PRO A 19 29.79 16.17 -17.23
N ARG A 20 29.57 17.39 -16.74
CA ARG A 20 28.35 18.17 -16.86
C ARG A 20 28.16 18.56 -18.35
N SER A 21 27.00 18.27 -18.90
CA SER A 21 26.44 18.96 -20.08
C SER A 21 24.99 19.29 -19.81
N LEU A 22 24.72 20.57 -19.53
CA LEU A 22 24.16 21.57 -20.44
C LEU A 22 22.71 21.30 -20.87
N GLN A 23 21.83 22.02 -20.19
CA GLN A 23 20.76 22.89 -20.72
C GLN A 23 20.07 22.46 -22.02
N SER A 24 18.75 22.31 -21.94
CA SER A 24 17.89 22.99 -22.90
C SER A 24 16.56 23.38 -22.28
N GLN A 25 16.36 24.67 -22.25
CA GLN A 25 15.10 25.37 -22.03
C GLN A 25 14.22 25.11 -23.24
N SER A 26 12.98 24.75 -23.04
CA SER A 26 11.95 25.00 -24.05
C SER A 26 10.71 25.59 -23.37
N SER A 27 10.69 26.91 -23.47
CA SER A 27 9.55 27.76 -23.28
C SER A 27 8.50 27.39 -24.36
N ALA A 28 7.34 26.92 -23.96
CA ALA A 28 6.18 26.83 -24.82
C ALA A 28 5.17 27.89 -24.40
N TYR A 29 5.11 28.92 -25.23
CA TYR A 29 4.10 29.96 -25.28
C TYR A 29 2.71 29.38 -25.53
N PHE A 30 1.77 29.73 -24.68
CA PHE A 30 0.35 29.60 -24.99
C PHE A 30 -0.18 30.97 -25.44
N PRO A 31 -0.76 31.10 -26.62
CA PRO A 31 -1.45 32.30 -27.02
C PRO A 31 -2.87 32.33 -26.44
N ALA A 32 -3.17 33.47 -25.86
CA ALA A 32 -4.51 33.85 -25.48
C ALA A 32 -5.35 34.13 -26.75
N LEU A 33 -6.55 33.59 -26.82
CA LEU A 33 -7.57 34.00 -27.79
C LEU A 33 -8.89 34.28 -27.08
N ASN A 34 -9.12 35.59 -26.95
CA ASN A 34 -10.32 36.35 -27.31
C ASN A 34 -11.70 35.83 -26.88
N SER A 35 -12.20 36.53 -25.89
CA SER A 35 -13.34 37.46 -25.95
C SER A 35 -14.33 37.26 -27.13
N LEU A 36 -15.49 36.75 -26.81
CA LEU A 36 -16.72 37.10 -27.48
C LEU A 36 -17.85 37.28 -26.45
N CYS A 37 -18.21 38.53 -26.31
CA CYS A 37 -19.44 38.99 -25.70
C CYS A 37 -20.66 38.30 -26.31
N TRP A 38 -21.55 37.80 -25.47
CA TRP A 38 -22.93 37.69 -25.85
C TRP A 38 -23.84 38.23 -24.77
N HIS A 39 -24.62 39.20 -25.23
CA HIS A 39 -25.58 39.98 -24.50
C HIS A 39 -26.75 39.14 -23.99
N GLY A 40 -27.12 39.38 -22.77
CA GLY A 40 -28.48 39.66 -22.36
C GLY A 40 -29.53 38.57 -22.51
N ILE A 41 -29.74 37.79 -21.46
CA ILE A 41 -31.10 37.35 -21.10
C ILE A 41 -31.17 37.39 -19.57
N LYS A 42 -32.00 38.29 -19.05
CA LYS A 42 -32.43 38.33 -17.65
C LYS A 42 -33.47 37.24 -17.47
N PRO A 43 -33.29 36.27 -16.58
CA PRO A 43 -34.43 35.50 -16.07
C PRO A 43 -34.92 36.14 -14.77
N SER A 44 -36.19 36.39 -14.79
CA SER A 44 -37.06 36.87 -13.75
C SER A 44 -36.98 36.01 -12.49
N PHE A 45 -36.81 36.69 -11.36
CA PHE A 45 -36.98 36.08 -10.04
C PHE A 45 -38.43 35.72 -9.80
N HIS A 46 -38.73 34.43 -9.64
CA HIS A 46 -39.90 33.98 -8.85
C HIS A 46 -39.68 32.53 -8.38
N HIS A 47 -39.95 32.36 -7.12
CA HIS A 47 -40.14 31.14 -6.33
C HIS A 47 -38.90 30.45 -5.72
N LEU A 48 -38.75 30.81 -4.46
CA LEU A 48 -38.15 30.02 -3.39
C LEU A 48 -38.75 28.61 -3.37
N ALA A 49 -37.98 27.64 -3.82
CA ALA A 49 -38.14 26.27 -3.39
C ALA A 49 -36.79 25.84 -2.87
N SER A 50 -36.67 25.81 -1.55
CA SER A 50 -35.55 25.25 -0.83
C SER A 50 -35.49 23.74 -1.11
N VAL A 51 -34.80 23.39 -2.20
CA VAL A 51 -34.43 22.00 -2.45
C VAL A 51 -33.20 21.73 -1.60
N THR A 52 -33.41 21.22 -0.40
CA THR A 52 -32.38 20.54 0.36
C THR A 52 -31.93 19.33 -0.45
N VAL A 53 -30.90 19.52 -1.27
CA VAL A 53 -30.19 18.44 -1.89
C VAL A 53 -29.51 17.69 -0.75
N ALA A 54 -30.23 16.70 -0.22
CA ALA A 54 -29.61 15.67 0.58
C ALA A 54 -28.58 15.01 -0.32
N ARG A 55 -27.31 15.39 -0.14
CA ARG A 55 -26.17 14.65 -0.68
C ARG A 55 -26.26 13.25 -0.05
N ARG A 56 -26.98 12.37 -0.71
CA ARG A 56 -26.81 10.95 -0.48
C ARG A 56 -25.36 10.68 -0.83
N PHE A 57 -24.53 10.58 0.20
CA PHE A 57 -23.28 9.85 0.08
C PHE A 57 -23.69 8.45 -0.36
N CYS A 58 -23.65 8.20 -1.67
CA CYS A 58 -23.54 6.86 -2.18
C CYS A 58 -22.19 6.34 -1.66
N ALA A 59 -22.19 5.77 -0.47
CA ALA A 59 -21.19 4.81 -0.10
C ALA A 59 -21.38 3.66 -1.10
N SER A 60 -20.64 3.70 -2.21
CA SER A 60 -20.45 2.52 -3.03
C SER A 60 -20.02 1.42 -2.07
N PRO A 61 -20.60 0.20 -2.16
CA PRO A 61 -20.01 -0.94 -1.48
C PRO A 61 -18.67 -1.17 -2.18
N THR A 62 -17.63 -0.48 -1.72
CA THR A 62 -16.28 -0.86 -2.00
C THR A 62 -16.15 -2.25 -1.41
N ASN A 63 -16.02 -3.25 -2.27
CA ASN A 63 -15.42 -4.52 -1.87
C ASN A 63 -14.02 -4.14 -1.44
N GLU A 64 -13.88 -3.71 -0.20
CA GLU A 64 -12.58 -3.37 0.38
C GLU A 64 -11.80 -4.68 0.47
N VAL A 65 -11.00 -4.90 -0.57
CA VAL A 65 -10.09 -6.04 -0.63
C VAL A 65 -9.02 -5.89 0.43
N SER A 66 -8.63 -4.65 0.73
CA SER A 66 -7.61 -4.34 1.72
C SER A 66 -7.94 -3.05 2.49
N PHE A 67 -7.49 -2.97 3.74
CA PHE A 67 -7.58 -1.78 4.58
C PHE A 67 -6.34 -1.63 5.46
N ASN A 68 -6.05 -0.40 5.86
CA ASN A 68 -4.95 -0.10 6.77
C ASN A 68 -5.48 -0.10 8.21
N ILE A 69 -4.71 -0.68 9.13
CA ILE A 69 -4.99 -0.63 10.57
C ILE A 69 -4.60 0.75 11.10
N GLN A 70 -5.50 1.33 11.91
CA GLN A 70 -5.31 2.65 12.48
C GLN A 70 -4.82 2.61 13.94
N ASN A 71 -5.18 1.57 14.68
CA ASN A 71 -4.81 1.39 16.07
C ASN A 71 -5.12 -0.04 16.56
N GLN A 72 -4.73 -0.37 17.79
CA GLN A 72 -4.96 -1.67 18.41
C GLN A 72 -6.46 -2.04 18.52
N ALA A 73 -7.32 -1.07 18.79
CA ALA A 73 -8.76 -1.32 18.88
C ALA A 73 -9.35 -1.69 17.52
N ASP A 74 -8.93 -0.99 16.45
CA ASP A 74 -9.32 -1.27 15.06
C ASP A 74 -8.84 -2.67 14.64
N PHE A 75 -7.62 -3.05 15.00
CA PHE A 75 -7.11 -4.40 14.78
C PHE A 75 -7.99 -5.46 15.45
N THR A 76 -8.32 -5.26 16.73
CA THR A 76 -9.16 -6.20 17.46
C THR A 76 -10.54 -6.33 16.82
N GLU A 77 -11.15 -5.22 16.43
CA GLU A 77 -12.50 -5.21 15.86
C GLU A 77 -12.56 -5.80 14.45
N ARG A 78 -11.63 -5.39 13.57
CA ARG A 78 -11.69 -5.74 12.14
C ARG A 78 -10.92 -7.01 11.79
N VAL A 79 -9.96 -7.43 12.62
CA VAL A 79 -9.15 -8.64 12.38
C VAL A 79 -9.58 -9.77 13.31
N ILE A 80 -9.50 -9.56 14.62
CA ILE A 80 -9.75 -10.64 15.59
C ILE A 80 -11.22 -11.04 15.64
N LYS A 81 -12.15 -10.07 15.63
CA LYS A 81 -13.60 -10.31 15.63
C LYS A 81 -14.20 -10.53 14.25
N SER A 82 -13.37 -10.58 13.21
CA SER A 82 -13.83 -10.80 11.85
C SER A 82 -14.44 -12.20 11.68
N THR A 83 -15.59 -12.26 11.02
CA THR A 83 -16.23 -13.53 10.62
C THR A 83 -15.60 -14.14 9.35
N LYS A 84 -14.73 -13.37 8.67
CA LYS A 84 -14.03 -13.81 7.48
C LYS A 84 -12.54 -14.00 7.81
N PRO A 85 -11.87 -14.92 7.14
CA PRO A 85 -10.42 -14.99 7.23
C PRO A 85 -9.76 -13.68 6.82
N VAL A 86 -8.79 -13.22 7.62
CA VAL A 86 -8.04 -11.99 7.37
C VAL A 86 -6.56 -12.31 7.19
N LEU A 87 -5.97 -11.75 6.13
CA LEU A 87 -4.52 -11.76 5.92
C LEU A 87 -3.96 -10.45 6.46
N VAL A 88 -3.09 -10.55 7.45
CA VAL A 88 -2.41 -9.38 8.04
C VAL A 88 -1.03 -9.27 7.43
N ASP A 89 -0.78 -8.19 6.68
CA ASP A 89 0.50 -7.86 6.04
C ASP A 89 1.27 -6.86 6.90
N PHE A 90 2.30 -7.33 7.58
CA PHE A 90 3.23 -6.49 8.32
C PHE A 90 4.31 -5.98 7.39
N HIS A 91 4.31 -4.68 7.16
CA HIS A 91 5.21 -4.00 6.24
C HIS A 91 5.84 -2.75 6.87
N ALA A 92 6.79 -2.14 6.15
CA ALA A 92 7.34 -0.85 6.48
C ALA A 92 7.57 -0.02 5.20
N SER A 93 7.55 1.29 5.33
CA SER A 93 7.72 2.23 4.22
C SER A 93 9.10 2.11 3.53
N TRP A 94 10.15 1.82 4.30
CA TRP A 94 11.53 1.63 3.84
C TRP A 94 11.80 0.23 3.26
N CYS A 95 10.89 -0.71 3.40
CA CYS A 95 11.06 -2.11 3.00
C CYS A 95 10.86 -2.30 1.49
N GLY A 96 11.94 -2.54 0.76
CA GLY A 96 11.91 -2.81 -0.68
C GLY A 96 11.10 -4.05 -1.08
N PRO A 97 11.35 -5.21 -0.45
CA PRO A 97 10.58 -6.43 -0.71
C PRO A 97 9.07 -6.30 -0.43
N CYS A 98 8.66 -5.49 0.57
CA CYS A 98 7.26 -5.25 0.89
C CYS A 98 6.52 -4.57 -0.27
N ARG A 99 7.17 -3.65 -0.98
CA ARG A 99 6.61 -2.97 -2.15
C ARG A 99 6.31 -3.92 -3.30
N MET A 100 7.01 -5.05 -3.38
CA MET A 100 6.77 -6.09 -4.39
C MET A 100 5.68 -7.05 -3.95
N LEU A 101 5.64 -7.41 -2.66
CA LEU A 101 4.67 -8.37 -2.13
C LEU A 101 3.26 -7.77 -2.05
N GLY A 102 3.10 -6.54 -1.57
CA GLY A 102 1.81 -5.89 -1.34
C GLY A 102 0.85 -5.99 -2.54
N PRO A 103 1.22 -5.51 -3.74
CA PRO A 103 0.36 -5.59 -4.92
C PRO A 103 0.01 -7.03 -5.34
N ARG A 104 0.94 -7.98 -5.17
CA ARG A 104 0.69 -9.39 -5.48
C ARG A 104 -0.33 -9.99 -4.52
N LEU A 105 -0.19 -9.67 -3.23
CA LEU A 105 -1.09 -10.14 -2.20
C LEU A 105 -2.50 -9.56 -2.39
N GLU A 106 -2.62 -8.26 -2.69
CA GLU A 106 -3.89 -7.62 -3.02
C GLU A 106 -4.57 -8.28 -4.22
N LYS A 107 -3.83 -8.56 -5.29
CA LYS A 107 -4.33 -9.25 -6.47
C LYS A 107 -4.84 -10.66 -6.12
N ALA A 108 -4.07 -11.41 -5.34
CA ALA A 108 -4.45 -12.77 -4.93
C ALA A 108 -5.70 -12.79 -4.03
N VAL A 109 -5.83 -11.82 -3.11
CA VAL A 109 -7.01 -11.65 -2.26
C VAL A 109 -8.24 -11.20 -3.08
N ALA A 110 -8.06 -10.29 -4.04
CA ALA A 110 -9.15 -9.85 -4.92
C ALA A 110 -9.78 -11.01 -5.71
N GLN A 111 -8.97 -11.98 -6.13
CA GLN A 111 -9.44 -13.19 -6.82
C GLN A 111 -10.38 -14.04 -5.96
N GLN A 112 -10.32 -13.93 -4.63
CA GLN A 112 -11.19 -14.65 -3.70
C GLN A 112 -12.60 -14.06 -3.56
N LYS A 113 -12.90 -12.99 -4.30
CA LYS A 113 -14.26 -12.39 -4.38
C LYS A 113 -14.87 -12.07 -3.01
N GLY A 114 -14.04 -11.51 -2.11
CA GLY A 114 -14.49 -11.07 -0.78
C GLY A 114 -14.64 -12.18 0.26
N LYS A 115 -14.16 -13.41 -0.02
CA LYS A 115 -14.11 -14.49 0.98
C LYS A 115 -12.98 -14.28 1.99
N VAL A 116 -11.92 -13.59 1.59
CA VAL A 116 -10.77 -13.22 2.41
C VAL A 116 -10.59 -11.72 2.32
N VAL A 117 -10.12 -11.09 3.38
CA VAL A 117 -9.84 -9.66 3.46
C VAL A 117 -8.38 -9.47 3.84
N MET A 118 -7.76 -8.37 3.40
CA MET A 118 -6.37 -8.04 3.74
C MET A 118 -6.32 -6.84 4.68
N ALA A 119 -5.64 -6.97 5.80
CA ALA A 119 -5.31 -5.89 6.71
C ALA A 119 -3.83 -5.54 6.56
N LYS A 120 -3.50 -4.27 6.42
CA LYS A 120 -2.12 -3.78 6.35
C LYS A 120 -1.73 -3.14 7.66
N VAL A 121 -0.57 -3.50 8.19
CA VAL A 121 -0.01 -2.98 9.43
C VAL A 121 1.39 -2.46 9.15
N ASP A 122 1.60 -1.15 9.32
CA ASP A 122 2.94 -0.57 9.30
C ASP A 122 3.59 -0.80 10.67
N ILE A 123 4.75 -1.46 10.70
CA ILE A 123 5.45 -1.80 11.94
C ILE A 123 6.06 -0.57 12.62
N ASP A 124 6.30 0.51 11.88
CA ASP A 124 6.82 1.75 12.42
C ASP A 124 5.74 2.49 13.23
N ASP A 125 4.47 2.40 12.77
CA ASP A 125 3.31 3.00 13.46
C ASP A 125 2.74 2.08 14.56
N HIS A 126 2.85 0.75 14.40
CA HIS A 126 2.23 -0.27 15.25
C HIS A 126 3.23 -1.28 15.79
N THR A 127 4.26 -0.79 16.48
CA THR A 127 5.33 -1.63 17.05
C THR A 127 4.79 -2.65 18.06
N ASP A 128 3.77 -2.27 18.83
CA ASP A 128 3.15 -3.15 19.82
C ASP A 128 2.52 -4.39 19.18
N LEU A 129 1.82 -4.22 18.05
CA LEU A 129 1.27 -5.34 17.28
C LEU A 129 2.38 -6.24 16.72
N ALA A 130 3.45 -5.65 16.18
CA ALA A 130 4.57 -6.41 15.66
C ALA A 130 5.24 -7.27 16.75
N LEU A 131 5.36 -6.77 17.98
CA LEU A 131 5.89 -7.49 19.12
C LEU A 131 4.93 -8.60 19.58
N GLU A 132 3.63 -8.32 19.67
CA GLU A 132 2.59 -9.27 20.07
C GLU A 132 2.58 -10.50 19.13
N TYR A 133 2.65 -10.25 17.82
CA TYR A 133 2.68 -11.31 16.80
C TYR A 133 4.09 -11.82 16.47
N LYS A 134 5.11 -11.42 17.25
CA LYS A 134 6.51 -11.87 17.11
C LYS A 134 7.08 -11.69 15.70
N VAL A 135 6.75 -10.57 15.06
CA VAL A 135 7.25 -10.20 13.73
C VAL A 135 8.72 -9.79 13.86
N ALA A 136 9.63 -10.67 13.47
CA ALA A 136 11.08 -10.42 13.54
C ALA A 136 11.64 -9.75 12.30
N ALA A 137 10.96 -9.83 11.17
CA ALA A 137 11.39 -9.26 9.89
C ALA A 137 10.19 -8.91 9.01
N VAL A 138 10.36 -7.99 8.06
CA VAL A 138 9.33 -7.60 7.10
C VAL A 138 9.78 -7.92 5.66
N PRO A 139 8.86 -8.31 4.78
CA PRO A 139 7.43 -8.52 5.03
C PRO A 139 7.16 -9.82 5.79
N THR A 140 6.17 -9.79 6.67
CA THR A 140 5.59 -10.99 7.29
C THR A 140 4.09 -10.95 7.10
N VAL A 141 3.53 -12.04 6.59
CA VAL A 141 2.09 -12.19 6.40
C VAL A 141 1.57 -13.26 7.32
N ILE A 142 0.54 -12.90 8.09
CA ILE A 142 -0.12 -13.78 9.07
C ILE A 142 -1.58 -13.98 8.62
N ALA A 143 -2.00 -15.22 8.58
CA ALA A 143 -3.37 -15.60 8.30
C ALA A 143 -4.11 -15.81 9.61
N ILE A 144 -5.19 -15.04 9.83
CA ILE A 144 -6.03 -15.11 11.02
C ILE A 144 -7.44 -15.55 10.61
N LYS A 145 -7.98 -16.55 11.29
CA LYS A 145 -9.35 -17.02 11.12
C LYS A 145 -9.97 -17.26 12.49
N ASP A 146 -11.18 -16.74 12.69
CA ASP A 146 -11.91 -16.85 13.97
C ASP A 146 -11.06 -16.38 15.18
N GLY A 147 -10.29 -15.32 14.99
CA GLY A 147 -9.41 -14.74 16.02
C GLY A 147 -8.09 -15.52 16.29
N ASN A 148 -7.84 -16.62 15.58
CA ASN A 148 -6.65 -17.45 15.78
C ASN A 148 -5.72 -17.37 14.58
N VAL A 149 -4.40 -17.38 14.85
CA VAL A 149 -3.40 -17.51 13.80
C VAL A 149 -3.42 -18.94 13.25
N VAL A 150 -3.69 -19.06 11.97
CA VAL A 150 -3.76 -20.37 11.27
C VAL A 150 -2.44 -20.71 10.60
N ASP A 151 -1.82 -19.76 9.91
CA ASP A 151 -0.56 -19.95 9.20
C ASP A 151 0.17 -18.60 9.08
N GLN A 152 1.48 -18.64 8.86
CA GLN A 152 2.28 -17.43 8.64
C GLN A 152 3.48 -17.71 7.75
N PHE A 153 3.95 -16.67 7.05
CA PHE A 153 5.21 -16.72 6.34
C PHE A 153 5.94 -15.38 6.38
N THR A 154 7.25 -15.42 6.19
CA THR A 154 8.11 -14.24 6.11
C THR A 154 8.81 -14.22 4.75
N GLY A 155 8.98 -13.00 4.19
CA GLY A 155 9.62 -12.79 2.90
C GLY A 155 8.65 -12.78 1.71
N VAL A 156 9.20 -12.63 0.51
CA VAL A 156 8.42 -12.56 -0.74
C VAL A 156 8.12 -13.97 -1.22
N LYS A 157 6.85 -14.20 -1.58
CA LYS A 157 6.39 -15.42 -2.25
C LYS A 157 5.99 -15.16 -3.70
N CYS A 158 6.01 -16.20 -4.54
CA CYS A 158 5.46 -16.13 -5.89
C CYS A 158 3.91 -16.15 -5.86
N GLU A 159 3.27 -15.80 -6.98
CA GLU A 159 1.80 -15.72 -7.04
C GLU A 159 1.15 -17.09 -6.75
N ASP A 160 1.72 -18.18 -7.27
CA ASP A 160 1.20 -19.55 -7.07
C ASP A 160 1.24 -19.95 -5.59
N ASP A 161 2.34 -19.63 -4.88
CA ASP A 161 2.47 -19.91 -3.45
C ASP A 161 1.48 -19.11 -2.62
N LEU A 162 1.21 -17.85 -3.01
CA LEU A 162 0.22 -17.00 -2.36
C LEU A 162 -1.20 -17.56 -2.53
N GLU A 163 -1.53 -18.03 -3.74
CA GLU A 163 -2.82 -18.68 -3.97
C GLU A 163 -3.00 -19.93 -3.13
N VAL A 164 -1.98 -20.78 -3.05
CA VAL A 164 -2.00 -21.98 -2.20
C VAL A 164 -2.18 -21.63 -0.73
N PHE A 165 -1.47 -20.59 -0.27
CA PHE A 165 -1.57 -20.10 1.09
C PHE A 165 -2.98 -19.61 1.42
N ILE A 166 -3.59 -18.81 0.53
CA ILE A 166 -4.93 -18.27 0.71
C ILE A 166 -5.99 -19.38 0.64
N LYS A 167 -5.84 -20.36 -0.24
CA LYS A 167 -6.78 -21.51 -0.38
C LYS A 167 -6.88 -22.35 0.89
N LYS A 168 -5.86 -22.39 1.72
CA LYS A 168 -5.90 -23.08 3.03
C LYS A 168 -6.85 -22.41 4.04
N LEU A 169 -7.20 -21.15 3.84
CA LEU A 169 -8.03 -20.36 4.76
C LEU A 169 -9.53 -20.48 4.46
N ILE A 170 -9.88 -20.81 3.22
CA ILE A 170 -11.24 -20.88 2.73
C ILE A 170 -11.80 -22.30 2.90
#